data_a209cef43769e0d9fe8ed1d2b51f4d2e
#
_entry.id   a209cef43769e0d9fe8ed1d2b51f4d2e
#
_cell.length_a   1.000
_cell.length_b   1.000
_cell.length_c   1.000
_cell.angle_alpha   90.00
_cell.angle_beta   90.00
_cell.angle_gamma   90.00
#
_symmetry.space_group_name_H-M   'P 1'
#
loop_
_entity.id
_entity.type
_entity.pdbx_description
1 polymer ?
#
loop_
_entity_poly.entity_id
_entity_poly.type
_entity_poly.pdbx_seq_one_letter_code
_entity_poly.pdbx_strand_id
1 'polypeptide(L)'
;GVECYVVGGYVRDLFLERPSQDIDIVTVGSGIALAKALAGRLGRGAHLSVFSNFGTAQVKFKGMEVEFVGARKESYSHDSRKPVVEDGTLEDDQNRRDFTINALAVCLNRERFGELVDPFDGVWDMEDRLIRTPLDPDITFSDDPLRMMRCIRFATQLNFYIEEETFASLRRNKDRIQIISRERIADELNKILLSPIPSKGFIELDRSELLPLIFPELAALQGVETVNGRAHKDNFYHTLEVVDNIAKQTDNLWSVSYTHLTLPTIA
;
A
#
# COMPACT_ATOMS: atom_id res chain seq x y z
N GLY A 1 -10.06 9.23 29.66
CA GLY A 1 -10.45 8.51 28.46
C GLY A 1 -9.23 7.85 27.85
N VAL A 2 -9.45 6.91 26.96
CA VAL A 2 -8.37 6.26 26.20
C VAL A 2 -7.99 7.17 25.04
N GLU A 3 -6.70 7.36 24.76
CA GLU A 3 -6.26 8.08 23.58
C GLU A 3 -6.64 7.31 22.31
N CYS A 4 -7.22 7.98 21.34
CA CYS A 4 -7.61 7.38 20.07
C CYS A 4 -7.48 8.36 18.89
N TYR A 5 -7.12 7.79 17.75
CA TYR A 5 -6.77 8.53 16.55
C TYR A 5 -7.34 7.81 15.32
N VAL A 6 -7.86 8.57 14.37
CA VAL A 6 -8.03 8.05 13.00
C VAL A 6 -6.68 8.13 12.29
N VAL A 7 -6.32 7.11 11.53
CA VAL A 7 -4.95 6.96 11.02
C VAL A 7 -4.90 6.46 9.57
N GLY A 8 -3.72 6.57 8.99
CA GLY A 8 -3.36 5.85 7.76
C GLY A 8 -4.01 6.38 6.50
N GLY A 9 -4.44 5.44 5.65
CA GLY A 9 -4.97 5.74 4.33
C GLY A 9 -6.15 6.69 4.32
N TYR A 10 -7.03 6.62 5.32
CA TYR A 10 -8.16 7.54 5.44
C TYR A 10 -7.70 8.99 5.63
N VAL A 11 -6.74 9.23 6.53
CA VAL A 11 -6.21 10.58 6.78
C VAL A 11 -5.51 11.12 5.53
N ARG A 12 -4.66 10.31 4.89
CA ARG A 12 -4.04 10.68 3.61
C ARG A 12 -5.10 11.09 2.57
N ASP A 13 -6.14 10.27 2.41
CA ASP A 13 -7.15 10.49 1.39
C ASP A 13 -8.01 11.73 1.69
N LEU A 14 -8.20 12.11 2.97
CA LEU A 14 -8.79 13.40 3.34
C LEU A 14 -7.95 14.57 2.82
N PHE A 15 -6.63 14.55 3.01
CA PHE A 15 -5.74 15.62 2.50
C PHE A 15 -5.67 15.65 0.98
N LEU A 16 -5.80 14.51 0.32
CA LEU A 16 -5.79 14.39 -1.14
C LEU A 16 -7.17 14.58 -1.77
N GLU A 17 -8.21 14.93 -0.98
CA GLU A 17 -9.59 15.09 -1.42
C GLU A 17 -10.12 13.85 -2.19
N ARG A 18 -9.68 12.65 -1.78
CA ARG A 18 -10.07 11.37 -2.39
C ARG A 18 -11.15 10.70 -1.54
N PRO A 19 -12.16 10.09 -2.17
CA PRO A 19 -13.15 9.32 -1.42
C PRO A 19 -12.48 8.10 -0.77
N SER A 20 -12.68 7.94 0.54
CA SER A 20 -12.24 6.76 1.28
C SER A 20 -13.34 6.33 2.25
N GLN A 21 -13.52 5.01 2.38
CA GLN A 21 -14.48 4.41 3.30
C GLN A 21 -13.79 3.53 4.36
N ASP A 22 -12.48 3.27 4.22
CA ASP A 22 -11.70 2.44 5.13
C ASP A 22 -11.21 3.29 6.30
N ILE A 23 -11.99 3.36 7.37
CA ILE A 23 -11.69 4.15 8.55
C ILE A 23 -11.00 3.27 9.58
N ASP A 24 -9.70 3.53 9.80
CA ASP A 24 -8.91 2.85 10.81
C ASP A 24 -8.76 3.74 12.05
N ILE A 25 -9.11 3.21 13.21
CA ILE A 25 -8.90 3.87 14.51
C ILE A 25 -7.85 3.11 15.31
N VAL A 26 -6.77 3.81 15.64
CA VAL A 26 -5.77 3.34 16.59
C VAL A 26 -6.08 3.90 17.98
N THR A 27 -5.99 3.06 19.00
CA THR A 27 -6.12 3.47 20.40
C THR A 27 -4.92 3.01 21.21
N VAL A 28 -4.45 3.86 22.13
CA VAL A 28 -3.44 3.49 23.10
C VAL A 28 -4.10 2.61 24.16
N GLY A 29 -4.04 1.28 23.93
CA GLY A 29 -4.76 0.27 24.70
C GLY A 29 -5.57 -0.66 23.79
N SER A 30 -6.66 -1.23 24.32
CA SER A 30 -7.43 -2.25 23.61
C SER A 30 -8.42 -1.68 22.58
N GLY A 31 -8.11 -1.85 21.30
CA GLY A 31 -9.03 -1.54 20.20
C GLY A 31 -10.35 -2.30 20.31
N ILE A 32 -10.30 -3.57 20.72
CA ILE A 32 -11.50 -4.39 20.95
C ILE A 32 -12.41 -3.80 22.04
N ALA A 33 -11.82 -3.31 23.12
CA ALA A 33 -12.61 -2.70 24.21
C ALA A 33 -13.27 -1.39 23.74
N LEU A 34 -12.55 -0.57 22.98
CA LEU A 34 -13.11 0.67 22.40
C LEU A 34 -14.23 0.39 21.41
N ALA A 35 -14.06 -0.59 20.51
CA ALA A 35 -15.08 -1.02 19.56
C ALA A 35 -16.36 -1.52 20.27
N LYS A 36 -16.22 -2.34 21.33
CA LYS A 36 -17.33 -2.81 22.15
C LYS A 36 -18.08 -1.65 22.80
N ALA A 37 -17.34 -0.68 23.37
CA ALA A 37 -17.93 0.49 24.02
C ALA A 37 -18.70 1.36 23.00
N LEU A 38 -18.16 1.56 21.80
CA LEU A 38 -18.83 2.29 20.72
C LEU A 38 -20.10 1.56 20.27
N ALA A 39 -20.01 0.26 19.95
CA ALA A 39 -21.15 -0.53 19.51
C ALA A 39 -22.29 -0.52 20.55
N GLY A 40 -21.94 -0.61 21.85
CA GLY A 40 -22.91 -0.52 22.93
C GLY A 40 -23.62 0.84 23.00
N ARG A 41 -22.92 1.94 22.71
CA ARG A 41 -23.51 3.29 22.67
C ARG A 41 -24.36 3.55 21.43
N LEU A 42 -23.98 3.00 20.28
CA LEU A 42 -24.76 3.07 19.04
C LEU A 42 -26.06 2.27 19.10
N GLY A 43 -26.08 1.22 19.93
CA GLY A 43 -27.27 0.42 20.20
C GLY A 43 -27.74 -0.42 19.02
N ARG A 44 -29.07 -0.56 18.87
CA ARG A 44 -29.67 -1.40 17.83
C ARG A 44 -29.28 -0.92 16.44
N GLY A 45 -28.71 -1.83 15.62
CA GLY A 45 -28.24 -1.54 14.26
C GLY A 45 -26.73 -1.42 14.13
N ALA A 46 -25.98 -1.39 15.24
CA ALA A 46 -24.53 -1.55 15.21
C ALA A 46 -24.16 -3.03 15.14
N HIS A 47 -23.34 -3.40 14.18
CA HIS A 47 -22.80 -4.74 14.05
C HIS A 47 -21.34 -4.76 14.43
N LEU A 48 -20.98 -5.56 15.46
CA LEU A 48 -19.62 -5.69 15.97
C LEU A 48 -19.03 -7.04 15.55
N SER A 49 -17.90 -7.03 14.88
CA SER A 49 -17.07 -8.21 14.61
C SER A 49 -15.75 -8.09 15.39
N VAL A 50 -15.35 -9.17 16.07
CA VAL A 50 -14.11 -9.20 16.85
C VAL A 50 -13.16 -10.25 16.29
N PHE A 51 -11.92 -9.84 16.02
CA PHE A 51 -10.84 -10.67 15.48
C PHE A 51 -9.75 -10.85 16.53
N SER A 52 -10.01 -11.66 17.54
CA SER A 52 -9.16 -11.80 18.73
C SER A 52 -7.71 -12.18 18.42
N ASN A 53 -7.50 -13.02 17.39
CA ASN A 53 -6.16 -13.44 16.97
C ASN A 53 -5.30 -12.29 16.41
N PHE A 54 -5.94 -11.20 15.98
CA PHE A 54 -5.27 -10.02 15.43
C PHE A 54 -5.34 -8.82 16.36
N GLY A 55 -6.06 -8.94 17.48
CA GLY A 55 -6.27 -7.82 18.41
C GLY A 55 -7.14 -6.71 17.84
N THR A 56 -7.90 -6.96 16.75
CA THR A 56 -8.72 -5.97 16.07
C THR A 56 -10.21 -6.22 16.22
N ALA A 57 -11.01 -5.19 16.00
CA ALA A 57 -12.46 -5.29 15.93
C ALA A 57 -13.01 -4.28 14.92
N GLN A 58 -14.17 -4.62 14.34
CA GLN A 58 -14.83 -3.81 13.33
C GLN A 58 -16.25 -3.49 13.78
N VAL A 59 -16.66 -2.24 13.60
CA VAL A 59 -18.03 -1.80 13.84
C VAL A 59 -18.64 -1.31 12.54
N LYS A 60 -19.75 -1.95 12.13
CA LYS A 60 -20.57 -1.49 10.99
C LYS A 60 -21.83 -0.81 11.51
N PHE A 61 -22.10 0.39 11.05
CA PHE A 61 -23.28 1.17 11.44
C PHE A 61 -23.69 2.14 10.33
N LYS A 62 -24.96 2.07 9.90
CA LYS A 62 -25.54 2.96 8.86
C LYS A 62 -24.71 3.08 7.58
N GLY A 63 -24.12 1.97 7.11
CA GLY A 63 -23.31 1.93 5.90
C GLY A 63 -21.85 2.35 6.10
N MET A 64 -21.46 2.84 7.28
CA MET A 64 -20.06 3.06 7.64
C MET A 64 -19.46 1.82 8.25
N GLU A 65 -18.18 1.60 7.96
CA GLU A 65 -17.38 0.51 8.51
C GLU A 65 -16.11 1.11 9.11
N VAL A 66 -15.88 0.80 10.40
CA VAL A 66 -14.75 1.35 11.14
C VAL A 66 -13.99 0.20 11.80
N GLU A 67 -12.69 0.10 11.53
CA GLU A 67 -11.80 -0.85 12.17
C GLU A 67 -11.12 -0.22 13.39
N PHE A 68 -10.96 -1.02 14.45
CA PHE A 68 -10.32 -0.61 15.71
C PHE A 68 -9.15 -1.52 16.00
N VAL A 69 -7.98 -0.92 16.23
CA VAL A 69 -6.75 -1.63 16.57
C VAL A 69 -6.06 -0.95 17.76
N GLY A 70 -5.41 -1.74 18.60
CA GLY A 70 -4.52 -1.19 19.63
C GLY A 70 -3.24 -0.65 18.98
N ALA A 71 -2.73 0.46 19.49
CA ALA A 71 -1.39 0.91 19.13
C ALA A 71 -0.38 -0.18 19.50
N ARG A 72 0.54 -0.48 18.58
CA ARG A 72 1.43 -1.62 18.76
C ARG A 72 2.85 -1.31 18.28
N LYS A 73 3.79 -1.93 18.98
CA LYS A 73 5.17 -2.04 18.57
C LYS A 73 5.39 -3.37 17.87
N GLU A 74 6.09 -3.36 16.75
CA GLU A 74 6.42 -4.55 15.99
C GLU A 74 7.94 -4.76 15.98
N SER A 75 8.38 -6.01 16.18
CA SER A 75 9.78 -6.41 16.07
C SER A 75 9.88 -7.56 15.09
N TYR A 76 10.79 -7.45 14.12
CA TYR A 76 10.94 -8.41 13.05
C TYR A 76 12.22 -9.24 13.19
N SER A 77 12.19 -10.49 12.76
CA SER A 77 13.38 -11.31 12.57
C SER A 77 13.73 -11.38 11.09
N HIS A 78 15.03 -11.47 10.77
CA HIS A 78 15.51 -11.45 9.37
C HIS A 78 14.85 -12.52 8.48
N ASP A 79 14.55 -13.68 9.03
CA ASP A 79 14.02 -14.82 8.27
C ASP A 79 12.49 -14.92 8.26
N SER A 80 11.80 -13.95 8.84
CA SER A 80 10.35 -13.95 8.94
C SER A 80 9.79 -12.53 8.83
N ARG A 81 8.78 -12.38 7.95
CA ARG A 81 7.97 -11.16 7.88
C ARG A 81 6.87 -11.08 8.98
N LYS A 82 6.73 -12.12 9.82
CA LYS A 82 5.75 -12.09 10.90
C LYS A 82 6.37 -11.40 12.11
N PRO A 83 5.89 -10.21 12.50
CA PRO A 83 6.42 -9.52 13.66
C PRO A 83 6.02 -10.19 14.96
N VAL A 84 6.85 -10.01 15.98
CA VAL A 84 6.42 -10.08 17.37
C VAL A 84 5.73 -8.76 17.67
N VAL A 85 4.51 -8.83 18.21
CA VAL A 85 3.65 -7.66 18.45
C VAL A 85 3.49 -7.47 19.94
N GLU A 86 3.73 -6.25 20.40
CA GLU A 86 3.55 -5.81 21.77
C GLU A 86 2.67 -4.55 21.81
N ASP A 87 2.02 -4.28 22.95
CA ASP A 87 1.31 -3.02 23.14
C ASP A 87 2.30 -1.85 23.03
N GLY A 88 1.92 -0.81 22.30
CA GLY A 88 2.76 0.33 21.99
C GLY A 88 2.07 1.67 22.19
N THR A 89 2.81 2.72 21.91
CA THR A 89 2.34 4.11 21.84
C THR A 89 1.87 4.46 20.41
N LEU A 90 1.28 5.64 20.22
CA LEU A 90 1.00 6.17 18.89
C LEU A 90 2.28 6.29 18.06
N GLU A 91 3.38 6.74 18.67
CA GLU A 91 4.69 6.86 18.04
C GLU A 91 5.20 5.50 17.53
N ASP A 92 5.08 4.43 18.33
CA ASP A 92 5.43 3.08 17.90
C ASP A 92 4.59 2.64 16.70
N ASP A 93 3.28 2.94 16.70
CA ASP A 93 2.39 2.62 15.58
C ASP A 93 2.75 3.40 14.31
N GLN A 94 3.12 4.68 14.44
CA GLN A 94 3.55 5.50 13.31
C GLN A 94 4.91 5.06 12.75
N ASN A 95 5.87 4.72 13.62
CA ASN A 95 7.22 4.28 13.25
C ASN A 95 7.21 2.97 12.43
N ARG A 96 6.28 2.04 12.69
CA ARG A 96 6.18 0.77 11.98
C ARG A 96 5.50 0.86 10.60
N ARG A 97 4.92 2.01 10.25
CA ARG A 97 4.19 2.18 8.98
C ARG A 97 5.13 2.20 7.78
N ASP A 98 4.55 1.90 6.61
CA ASP A 98 5.31 1.78 5.37
C ASP A 98 5.82 3.12 4.82
N PHE A 99 4.96 4.16 4.78
CA PHE A 99 5.29 5.46 4.19
C PHE A 99 4.79 6.60 5.04
N THR A 100 5.48 7.75 4.96
CA THR A 100 5.16 8.99 5.68
C THR A 100 3.71 9.42 5.48
N ILE A 101 3.22 9.37 4.24
CA ILE A 101 1.85 9.71 3.86
C ILE A 101 0.78 8.80 4.48
N ASN A 102 1.16 7.62 4.95
CA ASN A 102 0.31 6.67 5.66
C ASN A 102 0.54 6.66 7.17
N ALA A 103 1.49 7.46 7.67
CA ALA A 103 1.83 7.57 9.08
C ALA A 103 1.12 8.74 9.80
N LEU A 104 0.25 9.45 9.11
CA LEU A 104 -0.56 10.52 9.65
C LEU A 104 -1.61 10.01 10.62
N ALA A 105 -1.85 10.77 11.69
CA ALA A 105 -2.91 10.50 12.65
C ALA A 105 -3.67 11.79 13.00
N VAL A 106 -4.98 11.69 13.20
CA VAL A 106 -5.82 12.80 13.67
C VAL A 106 -6.48 12.40 14.98
N CYS A 107 -6.29 13.21 16.02
CA CYS A 107 -6.79 12.94 17.36
C CYS A 107 -8.32 13.00 17.42
N LEU A 108 -8.95 12.03 18.05
CA LEU A 108 -10.39 11.95 18.26
C LEU A 108 -10.81 12.29 19.69
N ASN A 109 -9.88 12.51 20.61
CA ASN A 109 -10.17 12.89 21.99
C ASN A 109 -10.65 14.33 22.05
N ARG A 110 -11.63 14.60 22.91
CA ARG A 110 -12.38 15.87 22.97
C ARG A 110 -11.47 17.09 23.09
N GLU A 111 -10.45 17.02 23.93
CA GLU A 111 -9.54 18.13 24.24
C GLU A 111 -8.63 18.51 23.06
N ARG A 112 -8.34 17.54 22.20
CA ARG A 112 -7.44 17.66 21.04
C ARG A 112 -8.10 17.23 19.74
N PHE A 113 -9.43 17.28 19.70
CA PHE A 113 -10.20 16.81 18.54
C PHE A 113 -9.81 17.53 17.25
N GLY A 114 -9.44 16.76 16.23
CA GLY A 114 -9.02 17.27 14.94
C GLY A 114 -7.53 17.68 14.87
N GLU A 115 -6.77 17.55 15.97
CA GLU A 115 -5.33 17.82 15.97
C GLU A 115 -4.61 16.77 15.12
N LEU A 116 -3.83 17.24 14.14
CA LEU A 116 -2.97 16.40 13.30
C LEU A 116 -1.68 16.05 14.04
N VAL A 117 -1.29 14.78 13.97
CA VAL A 117 -0.01 14.27 14.43
C VAL A 117 0.74 13.72 13.21
N ASP A 118 1.74 14.46 12.76
CA ASP A 118 2.55 14.16 11.58
C ASP A 118 4.05 14.29 11.91
N PRO A 119 4.65 13.26 12.55
CA PRO A 119 6.04 13.33 13.00
C PRO A 119 7.06 13.18 11.87
N PHE A 120 6.64 12.84 10.65
CA PHE A 120 7.51 12.55 9.51
C PHE A 120 7.30 13.49 8.31
N ASP A 121 6.59 14.60 8.51
CA ASP A 121 6.30 15.57 7.45
C ASP A 121 5.54 14.95 6.25
N GLY A 122 4.65 13.97 6.52
CA GLY A 122 3.88 13.29 5.48
C GLY A 122 2.96 14.22 4.69
N VAL A 123 2.52 15.33 5.28
CA VAL A 123 1.76 16.36 4.55
C VAL A 123 2.63 17.02 3.48
N TRP A 124 3.88 17.38 3.82
CA TRP A 124 4.85 17.91 2.84
C TRP A 124 5.16 16.92 1.74
N ASP A 125 5.34 15.63 2.08
CA ASP A 125 5.55 14.59 1.07
C ASP A 125 4.34 14.44 0.13
N MET A 126 3.10 14.65 0.61
CA MET A 126 1.92 14.70 -0.26
C MET A 126 1.90 15.91 -1.19
N GLU A 127 2.26 17.10 -0.70
CA GLU A 127 2.37 18.32 -1.51
C GLU A 127 3.44 18.17 -2.59
N ASP A 128 4.60 17.59 -2.24
CA ASP A 128 5.71 17.31 -3.15
C ASP A 128 5.49 16.04 -4.01
N ARG A 129 4.37 15.33 -3.77
CA ARG A 129 4.03 14.07 -4.45
C ARG A 129 5.11 13.00 -4.32
N LEU A 130 5.60 12.78 -3.10
CA LEU A 130 6.65 11.82 -2.79
C LEU A 130 6.13 10.62 -2.01
N ILE A 131 6.69 9.45 -2.32
CA ILE A 131 6.59 8.25 -1.51
C ILE A 131 7.93 8.05 -0.80
N ARG A 132 7.92 8.20 0.52
CA ARG A 132 9.08 8.08 1.39
C ARG A 132 8.76 7.22 2.60
N THR A 133 9.73 6.45 3.08
CA THR A 133 9.58 5.68 4.33
C THR A 133 9.73 6.59 5.56
N PRO A 134 8.98 6.34 6.66
CA PRO A 134 9.11 7.13 7.89
C PRO A 134 10.50 7.06 8.51
N LEU A 135 11.09 5.89 8.49
CA LEU A 135 12.41 5.59 9.03
C LEU A 135 13.34 5.09 7.92
N ASP A 136 14.49 4.53 8.31
CA ASP A 136 15.45 3.93 7.38
C ASP A 136 14.75 2.96 6.39
N PRO A 137 14.82 3.24 5.08
CA PRO A 137 14.17 2.41 4.09
C PRO A 137 14.73 0.98 4.02
N ASP A 138 16.02 0.76 4.32
CA ASP A 138 16.59 -0.58 4.34
C ASP A 138 15.98 -1.45 5.45
N ILE A 139 15.73 -0.86 6.62
CA ILE A 139 15.00 -1.54 7.70
C ILE A 139 13.55 -1.78 7.30
N THR A 140 12.89 -0.76 6.76
CA THR A 140 11.48 -0.82 6.36
C THR A 140 11.20 -1.93 5.34
N PHE A 141 12.06 -2.09 4.33
CA PHE A 141 11.90 -3.13 3.30
C PHE A 141 12.44 -4.49 3.74
N SER A 142 13.43 -4.51 4.63
CA SER A 142 13.90 -5.75 5.24
C SER A 142 12.86 -6.38 6.16
N ASP A 143 12.14 -5.58 6.94
CA ASP A 143 11.11 -6.02 7.89
C ASP A 143 9.90 -6.65 7.17
N ASP A 144 9.33 -5.99 6.19
CA ASP A 144 8.29 -6.55 5.32
C ASP A 144 8.58 -6.22 3.84
N PRO A 145 9.18 -7.17 3.09
CA PRO A 145 9.50 -6.95 1.68
C PRO A 145 8.30 -6.67 0.77
N LEU A 146 7.06 -6.99 1.20
CA LEU A 146 5.87 -6.59 0.45
C LEU A 146 5.74 -5.06 0.34
N ARG A 147 6.34 -4.31 1.27
CA ARG A 147 6.35 -2.85 1.23
C ARG A 147 7.03 -2.31 -0.02
N MET A 148 7.95 -3.05 -0.66
CA MET A 148 8.52 -2.70 -1.96
C MET A 148 7.44 -2.65 -3.05
N MET A 149 6.58 -3.67 -3.12
CA MET A 149 5.44 -3.69 -4.04
C MET A 149 4.43 -2.59 -3.72
N ARG A 150 4.17 -2.35 -2.43
CA ARG A 150 3.28 -1.27 -1.96
C ARG A 150 3.83 0.12 -2.31
N CYS A 151 5.16 0.32 -2.26
CA CYS A 151 5.83 1.54 -2.66
C CYS A 151 5.49 1.89 -4.11
N ILE A 152 5.75 0.96 -5.03
CA ILE A 152 5.46 1.13 -6.45
C ILE A 152 3.96 1.30 -6.70
N ARG A 153 3.11 0.52 -6.01
CA ARG A 153 1.66 0.66 -6.12
C ARG A 153 1.18 2.04 -5.72
N PHE A 154 1.61 2.57 -4.56
CA PHE A 154 1.19 3.90 -4.12
C PHE A 154 1.71 4.99 -5.06
N ALA A 155 2.97 4.90 -5.51
CA ALA A 155 3.51 5.82 -6.51
C ALA A 155 2.65 5.83 -7.79
N THR A 156 2.20 4.65 -8.25
CA THR A 156 1.34 4.52 -9.44
C THR A 156 -0.06 5.05 -9.20
N GLN A 157 -0.73 4.63 -8.11
CA GLN A 157 -2.12 5.00 -7.82
C GLN A 157 -2.32 6.47 -7.51
N LEU A 158 -1.35 7.08 -6.81
CA LEU A 158 -1.38 8.49 -6.42
C LEU A 158 -0.74 9.39 -7.46
N ASN A 159 -0.06 8.83 -8.46
CA ASN A 159 0.77 9.55 -9.42
C ASN A 159 1.88 10.36 -8.72
N PHE A 160 2.54 9.74 -7.76
CA PHE A 160 3.65 10.28 -6.99
C PHE A 160 4.97 9.72 -7.49
N TYR A 161 6.07 10.38 -7.11
CA TYR A 161 7.44 9.89 -7.31
C TYR A 161 7.90 9.13 -6.08
N ILE A 162 8.82 8.18 -6.27
CA ILE A 162 9.50 7.52 -5.16
C ILE A 162 10.74 8.36 -4.84
N GLU A 163 10.91 8.70 -3.57
CA GLU A 163 12.08 9.43 -3.08
C GLU A 163 13.36 8.63 -3.36
N GLU A 164 14.46 9.33 -3.67
CA GLU A 164 15.67 8.72 -4.24
C GLU A 164 16.28 7.62 -3.36
N GLU A 165 16.45 7.88 -2.06
CA GLU A 165 17.02 6.89 -1.15
C GLU A 165 16.05 5.72 -0.89
N THR A 166 14.75 6.00 -0.81
CA THR A 166 13.70 4.96 -0.75
C THR A 166 13.77 4.05 -1.97
N PHE A 167 13.95 4.62 -3.18
CA PHE A 167 14.09 3.84 -4.40
C PHE A 167 15.40 3.03 -4.44
N ALA A 168 16.52 3.65 -4.03
CA ALA A 168 17.82 2.97 -3.96
C ALA A 168 17.78 1.78 -3.01
N SER A 169 17.16 1.95 -1.84
CA SER A 169 16.96 0.88 -0.87
C SER A 169 16.06 -0.24 -1.40
N LEU A 170 15.00 0.11 -2.14
CA LEU A 170 14.12 -0.87 -2.78
C LEU A 170 14.95 -1.78 -3.72
N ARG A 171 15.85 -1.22 -4.53
CA ARG A 171 16.75 -2.00 -5.38
C ARG A 171 17.73 -2.88 -4.59
N ARG A 172 18.30 -2.35 -3.50
CA ARG A 172 19.22 -3.13 -2.64
C ARG A 172 18.53 -4.34 -2.01
N ASN A 173 17.26 -4.22 -1.65
CA ASN A 173 16.48 -5.23 -0.94
C ASN A 173 15.64 -6.13 -1.85
N LYS A 174 15.65 -5.95 -3.18
CA LYS A 174 14.76 -6.62 -4.14
C LYS A 174 14.68 -8.13 -3.99
N ASP A 175 15.82 -8.80 -3.71
CA ASP A 175 15.87 -10.27 -3.63
C ASP A 175 15.04 -10.81 -2.46
N ARG A 176 14.78 -10.00 -1.44
CA ARG A 176 13.91 -10.38 -0.32
C ARG A 176 12.43 -10.56 -0.71
N ILE A 177 12.02 -10.10 -1.89
CA ILE A 177 10.66 -10.31 -2.40
C ILE A 177 10.31 -11.81 -2.50
N GLN A 178 11.31 -12.68 -2.61
CA GLN A 178 11.15 -14.12 -2.74
C GLN A 178 10.54 -14.80 -1.50
N ILE A 179 10.60 -14.16 -0.32
CA ILE A 179 9.94 -14.68 0.90
C ILE A 179 8.44 -14.38 0.94
N ILE A 180 7.94 -13.56 0.02
CA ILE A 180 6.53 -13.19 -0.07
C ILE A 180 5.77 -14.22 -0.90
N SER A 181 4.57 -14.58 -0.44
CA SER A 181 3.72 -15.50 -1.20
C SER A 181 3.25 -14.86 -2.52
N ARG A 182 3.12 -15.69 -3.55
CA ARG A 182 2.69 -15.25 -4.89
C ARG A 182 1.33 -14.57 -4.89
N GLU A 183 0.41 -15.02 -4.03
CA GLU A 183 -0.92 -14.42 -3.89
C GLU A 183 -0.83 -12.95 -3.46
N ARG A 184 0.04 -12.63 -2.51
CA ARG A 184 0.19 -11.25 -2.03
C ARG A 184 0.88 -10.37 -3.05
N ILE A 185 1.84 -10.91 -3.81
CA ILE A 185 2.47 -10.20 -4.93
C ILE A 185 1.40 -9.93 -6.01
N ALA A 186 0.59 -10.93 -6.35
CA ALA A 186 -0.49 -10.80 -7.33
C ALA A 186 -1.54 -9.75 -6.89
N ASP A 187 -1.90 -9.70 -5.61
CA ASP A 187 -2.81 -8.69 -5.09
C ASP A 187 -2.28 -7.26 -5.29
N GLU A 188 -1.00 -7.02 -5.05
CA GLU A 188 -0.40 -5.70 -5.30
C GLU A 188 -0.26 -5.41 -6.81
N LEU A 189 0.11 -6.41 -7.64
CA LEU A 189 0.13 -6.27 -9.10
C LEU A 189 -1.26 -5.94 -9.66
N ASN A 190 -2.31 -6.59 -9.18
CA ASN A 190 -3.69 -6.31 -9.59
C ASN A 190 -4.08 -4.85 -9.28
N LYS A 191 -3.67 -4.33 -8.12
CA LYS A 191 -3.91 -2.93 -7.76
C LYS A 191 -3.11 -1.95 -8.63
N ILE A 192 -1.91 -2.33 -9.10
CA ILE A 192 -1.14 -1.56 -10.08
C ILE A 192 -1.87 -1.58 -11.43
N LEU A 193 -2.32 -2.74 -11.90
CA LEU A 193 -3.07 -2.88 -13.17
C LEU A 193 -4.36 -2.05 -13.19
N LEU A 194 -5.04 -1.94 -12.06
CA LEU A 194 -6.27 -1.14 -11.89
C LEU A 194 -6.00 0.35 -11.62
N SER A 195 -4.75 0.79 -11.67
CA SER A 195 -4.41 2.21 -11.55
C SER A 195 -4.74 2.97 -12.83
N PRO A 196 -4.88 4.31 -12.76
CA PRO A 196 -5.19 5.13 -13.96
C PRO A 196 -4.14 5.03 -15.08
N ILE A 197 -2.87 4.81 -14.73
CA ILE A 197 -1.75 4.66 -15.67
C ILE A 197 -0.86 3.50 -15.19
N PRO A 198 -1.25 2.24 -15.45
CA PRO A 198 -0.52 1.06 -15.00
C PRO A 198 0.92 0.99 -15.48
N SER A 199 1.21 1.50 -16.70
CA SER A 199 2.56 1.50 -17.27
C SER A 199 3.60 2.11 -16.35
N LYS A 200 3.25 3.17 -15.58
CA LYS A 200 4.16 3.78 -14.61
C LYS A 200 4.63 2.78 -13.58
N GLY A 201 3.71 1.96 -13.04
CA GLY A 201 4.04 0.94 -12.06
C GLY A 201 4.96 -0.15 -12.64
N PHE A 202 4.67 -0.61 -13.86
CA PHE A 202 5.52 -1.62 -14.51
C PHE A 202 6.90 -1.09 -14.89
N ILE A 203 7.01 0.18 -15.26
CA ILE A 203 8.31 0.84 -15.48
C ILE A 203 9.11 0.92 -14.17
N GLU A 204 8.46 1.26 -13.04
CA GLU A 204 9.15 1.29 -11.75
C GLU A 204 9.52 -0.12 -11.26
N LEU A 205 8.69 -1.15 -11.52
CA LEU A 205 9.04 -2.55 -11.27
C LEU A 205 10.28 -2.98 -12.07
N ASP A 206 10.39 -2.54 -13.31
CA ASP A 206 11.54 -2.81 -14.16
C ASP A 206 12.79 -2.07 -13.68
N ARG A 207 12.70 -0.76 -13.48
CA ARG A 207 13.80 0.08 -12.98
C ARG A 207 14.36 -0.38 -11.65
N SER A 208 13.49 -0.92 -10.80
CA SER A 208 13.85 -1.48 -9.49
C SER A 208 14.41 -2.89 -9.55
N GLU A 209 14.38 -3.52 -10.73
CA GLU A 209 14.79 -4.92 -10.95
C GLU A 209 13.91 -5.93 -10.19
N LEU A 210 12.71 -5.53 -9.74
CA LEU A 210 11.71 -6.44 -9.18
C LEU A 210 10.97 -7.22 -10.27
N LEU A 211 10.77 -6.62 -11.46
CA LEU A 211 9.98 -7.22 -12.52
C LEU A 211 10.44 -8.64 -12.90
N PRO A 212 11.73 -8.89 -13.16
CA PRO A 212 12.18 -10.25 -13.52
C PRO A 212 12.03 -11.26 -12.39
N LEU A 213 11.96 -10.82 -11.13
CA LEU A 213 11.77 -11.69 -9.97
C LEU A 213 10.32 -12.10 -9.75
N ILE A 214 9.37 -11.24 -10.13
CA ILE A 214 7.94 -11.45 -9.86
C ILE A 214 7.14 -11.78 -11.10
N PHE A 215 7.56 -11.33 -12.28
CA PHE A 215 6.89 -11.53 -13.55
C PHE A 215 7.90 -11.65 -14.71
N PRO A 216 8.71 -12.75 -14.73
CA PRO A 216 9.78 -12.95 -15.71
C PRO A 216 9.28 -12.99 -17.15
N GLU A 217 8.05 -13.48 -17.40
CA GLU A 217 7.47 -13.55 -18.74
C GLU A 217 7.28 -12.16 -19.34
N LEU A 218 6.87 -11.19 -18.55
CA LEU A 218 6.74 -9.80 -19.00
C LEU A 218 8.11 -9.15 -19.20
N ALA A 219 9.05 -9.40 -18.29
CA ALA A 219 10.42 -8.90 -18.41
C ALA A 219 11.11 -9.43 -19.69
N ALA A 220 10.78 -10.66 -20.11
CA ALA A 220 11.33 -11.28 -21.32
C ALA A 220 10.83 -10.63 -22.63
N LEU A 221 9.81 -9.76 -22.57
CA LEU A 221 9.34 -9.02 -23.75
C LEU A 221 10.22 -7.81 -24.11
N GLN A 222 11.20 -7.49 -23.24
CA GLN A 222 12.13 -6.39 -23.50
C GLN A 222 13.09 -6.72 -24.63
N GLY A 223 13.43 -5.71 -25.37
CA GLY A 223 14.38 -5.79 -26.48
C GLY A 223 13.73 -5.54 -27.84
N VAL A 224 14.57 -5.11 -28.76
CA VAL A 224 14.16 -4.83 -30.14
C VAL A 224 14.57 -6.01 -31.00
N GLU A 225 13.61 -6.79 -31.49
CA GLU A 225 13.89 -7.78 -32.50
C GLU A 225 14.13 -7.13 -33.86
N THR A 226 15.21 -7.53 -34.53
CA THR A 226 15.48 -7.11 -35.89
C THR A 226 15.11 -8.26 -36.83
N VAL A 227 13.99 -8.11 -37.54
CA VAL A 227 13.55 -9.08 -38.54
C VAL A 227 13.72 -8.46 -39.92
N ASN A 228 14.46 -9.14 -40.83
CA ASN A 228 14.72 -8.67 -42.19
C ASN A 228 15.34 -7.25 -42.28
N GLY A 229 16.20 -6.90 -41.30
CA GLY A 229 16.86 -5.59 -41.30
C GLY A 229 15.99 -4.42 -40.85
N ARG A 230 14.77 -4.67 -40.37
CA ARG A 230 13.89 -3.66 -39.79
C ARG A 230 13.79 -3.91 -38.28
N ALA A 231 14.06 -2.86 -37.47
CA ALA A 231 13.84 -2.87 -36.05
C ALA A 231 12.34 -2.86 -35.76
N HIS A 232 11.86 -3.85 -35.00
CA HIS A 232 10.49 -3.85 -34.49
C HIS A 232 10.42 -3.02 -33.19
N LYS A 233 9.20 -2.54 -32.85
CA LYS A 233 8.95 -1.91 -31.54
C LYS A 233 9.32 -2.88 -30.44
N ASP A 234 9.85 -2.32 -29.32
CA ASP A 234 10.02 -3.08 -28.08
C ASP A 234 8.66 -3.57 -27.60
N ASN A 235 8.49 -4.88 -27.54
CA ASN A 235 7.21 -5.50 -27.20
C ASN A 235 6.77 -5.19 -25.77
N PHE A 236 7.72 -4.99 -24.84
CA PHE A 236 7.41 -4.59 -23.47
C PHE A 236 6.68 -3.24 -23.44
N TYR A 237 7.27 -2.19 -24.01
CA TYR A 237 6.66 -0.86 -24.01
C TYR A 237 5.37 -0.81 -24.82
N HIS A 238 5.30 -1.56 -25.92
CA HIS A 238 4.05 -1.66 -26.67
C HIS A 238 2.93 -2.32 -25.85
N THR A 239 3.25 -3.39 -25.12
CA THR A 239 2.30 -4.04 -24.21
C THR A 239 1.81 -3.08 -23.13
N LEU A 240 2.70 -2.28 -22.53
CA LEU A 240 2.33 -1.29 -21.52
C LEU A 240 1.40 -0.21 -22.10
N GLU A 241 1.65 0.26 -23.30
CA GLU A 241 0.77 1.23 -23.99
C GLU A 241 -0.66 0.68 -24.20
N VAL A 242 -0.77 -0.60 -24.57
CA VAL A 242 -2.07 -1.26 -24.72
C VAL A 242 -2.78 -1.41 -23.38
N VAL A 243 -2.06 -1.79 -22.32
CA VAL A 243 -2.61 -1.89 -20.95
C VAL A 243 -3.15 -0.54 -20.48
N ASP A 244 -2.42 0.56 -20.70
CA ASP A 244 -2.89 1.91 -20.34
C ASP A 244 -4.15 2.31 -21.11
N ASN A 245 -4.26 1.94 -22.40
CA ASN A 245 -5.43 2.25 -23.21
C ASN A 245 -6.68 1.50 -22.72
N ILE A 246 -6.52 0.26 -22.25
CA ILE A 246 -7.62 -0.53 -21.71
C ILE A 246 -8.00 -0.03 -20.30
N ALA A 247 -7.03 0.27 -19.46
CA ALA A 247 -7.29 0.79 -18.11
C ALA A 247 -8.13 2.09 -18.12
N LYS A 248 -8.05 2.89 -19.19
CA LYS A 248 -8.90 4.07 -19.37
C LYS A 248 -10.37 3.74 -19.71
N GLN A 249 -10.65 2.51 -20.15
CA GLN A 249 -11.98 2.11 -20.66
C GLN A 249 -12.73 1.21 -19.68
N THR A 250 -12.03 0.54 -18.77
CA THR A 250 -12.64 -0.43 -17.86
C THR A 250 -11.82 -0.57 -16.57
N ASP A 251 -12.51 -0.81 -15.47
CA ASP A 251 -11.96 -1.23 -14.19
C ASP A 251 -12.01 -2.76 -13.99
N ASN A 252 -12.42 -3.49 -15.02
CA ASN A 252 -12.48 -4.94 -15.01
C ASN A 252 -11.07 -5.54 -15.14
N LEU A 253 -10.56 -6.09 -14.04
CA LEU A 253 -9.22 -6.69 -13.95
C LEU A 253 -8.96 -7.72 -15.06
N TRP A 254 -9.95 -8.57 -15.39
CA TRP A 254 -9.81 -9.59 -16.43
C TRP A 254 -9.62 -9.00 -17.82
N SER A 255 -10.32 -7.92 -18.14
CA SER A 255 -10.16 -7.22 -19.41
C SER A 255 -8.77 -6.61 -19.54
N VAL A 256 -8.26 -6.00 -18.47
CA VAL A 256 -6.92 -5.40 -18.45
C VAL A 256 -5.84 -6.48 -18.51
N SER A 257 -5.96 -7.56 -17.73
CA SER A 257 -4.95 -8.64 -17.66
C SER A 257 -4.92 -9.52 -18.90
N TYR A 258 -6.09 -9.84 -19.49
CA TYR A 258 -6.19 -10.74 -20.63
C TYR A 258 -5.45 -10.21 -21.86
N THR A 259 -5.55 -8.93 -22.11
CA THR A 259 -4.85 -8.28 -23.24
C THR A 259 -3.33 -8.37 -23.07
N HIS A 260 -2.87 -8.33 -21.82
CA HIS A 260 -1.47 -8.43 -21.46
C HIS A 260 -0.89 -9.83 -21.75
N LEU A 261 -1.69 -10.88 -21.58
CA LEU A 261 -1.27 -12.27 -21.78
C LEU A 261 -1.36 -12.74 -23.23
N THR A 262 -2.14 -12.06 -24.08
CA THR A 262 -2.45 -12.54 -25.44
C THR A 262 -1.71 -11.82 -26.55
N LEU A 263 -1.19 -10.60 -26.32
CA LEU A 263 -0.48 -9.82 -27.34
C LEU A 263 0.81 -10.47 -27.87
N PRO A 264 1.63 -11.17 -27.08
CA PRO A 264 2.84 -11.83 -27.57
C PRO A 264 2.59 -13.06 -28.47
N THR A 265 1.37 -13.60 -28.45
CA THR A 265 1.03 -14.83 -29.19
C THR A 265 0.46 -14.58 -30.59
N ILE A 266 0.26 -13.33 -30.98
CA ILE A 266 -0.36 -12.95 -32.28
C ILE A 266 0.66 -12.30 -33.25
N ALA A 267 1.95 -12.23 -32.86
CA ALA A 267 3.02 -11.68 -33.71
C ALA A 267 3.73 -12.78 -34.49
#